data_94fb8f833b8e4e4a3c412c16b08cb27d
#
_entry.id   94fb8f833b8e4e4a3c412c16b08cb27d
#
_cell.length_a   1.000
_cell.length_b   1.000
_cell.length_c   1.000
_cell.angle_alpha   90.00
_cell.angle_beta   90.00
_cell.angle_gamma   90.00
#
_symmetry.space_group_name_H-M   'P 1'
#
loop_
_entity.id
_entity.type
_entity.pdbx_description
1 polymer ?
#
loop_
_entity_poly.entity_id
_entity_poly.type
_entity_poly.pdbx_seq_one_letter_code
_entity_poly.pdbx_strand_id
1 'polypeptide(L)'
;FAGEITIPIAILSKFMQNALGSSIPYIVTAIIVVTALLTVATKFFNISFIKKSPFFLSLFDVQIIWVIVRLIGAIFAVCALFQIGPEWVWSEDTGGMLLFDLLSLLFSVFFFAGLLLPLLLNYGLLELFGALFTKVMRPLFRLPGSASVGCATSWLGDGTIGVLLTSKQYEEGIYTKREAAIIGTTFSVVSITFSLVIISQVGLSRMFLPFYLTVLFFHILYSINIS
;
A
#
# COMPACT_ATOMS: atom_id res chain seq x y z
N PHE A 1 13.39 -1.79 22.34
CA PHE A 1 12.56 -2.80 21.63
C PHE A 1 11.63 -3.59 22.57
N ALA A 2 11.49 -3.23 23.83
CA ALA A 2 10.64 -3.95 24.76
C ALA A 2 9.33 -3.15 24.97
N GLY A 3 8.23 -3.61 24.37
CA GLY A 3 6.88 -3.16 24.72
C GLY A 3 5.95 -2.72 23.58
N GLU A 4 6.39 -2.61 22.34
CA GLU A 4 5.49 -2.32 21.21
C GLU A 4 5.05 -3.62 20.53
N ILE A 5 3.76 -3.89 20.52
CA ILE A 5 3.17 -4.96 19.71
C ILE A 5 3.31 -4.51 18.25
N THR A 6 4.28 -5.07 17.54
CA THR A 6 4.64 -4.63 16.20
C THR A 6 4.58 -5.82 15.23
N ILE A 7 4.06 -5.58 14.03
CA ILE A 7 3.95 -6.61 12.97
C ILE A 7 5.34 -6.85 12.34
N PRO A 8 5.66 -8.10 11.90
CA PRO A 8 6.95 -8.42 11.29
C PRO A 8 7.36 -7.49 10.15
N ILE A 9 6.42 -7.09 9.29
CA ILE A 9 6.66 -6.14 8.19
C ILE A 9 7.10 -4.76 8.71
N ALA A 10 6.52 -4.28 9.80
CA ALA A 10 6.90 -3.00 10.38
C ALA A 10 8.31 -3.05 11.00
N ILE A 11 8.71 -4.18 11.57
CA ILE A 11 10.08 -4.39 12.07
C ILE A 11 11.08 -4.36 10.91
N LEU A 12 10.78 -5.08 9.83
CA LEU A 12 11.62 -5.14 8.64
C LEU A 12 11.70 -3.78 7.93
N SER A 13 10.59 -3.05 7.84
CA SER A 13 10.59 -1.71 7.25
C SER A 13 11.38 -0.71 8.09
N LYS A 14 11.27 -0.74 9.41
CA LYS A 14 12.10 0.07 10.31
C LYS A 14 13.59 -0.30 10.19
N PHE A 15 13.91 -1.59 10.07
CA PHE A 15 15.29 -2.02 9.84
C PHE A 15 15.84 -1.46 8.54
N MET A 16 15.09 -1.51 7.44
CA MET A 16 15.49 -0.95 6.16
C MET A 16 15.65 0.58 6.23
N GLN A 17 14.72 1.27 6.89
CA GLN A 17 14.82 2.72 7.10
C GLN A 17 16.06 3.08 7.92
N ASN A 18 16.40 2.30 8.93
CA ASN A 18 17.62 2.52 9.72
C ASN A 18 18.89 2.18 8.94
N ALA A 19 18.87 1.15 8.09
CA ALA A 19 20.03 0.73 7.31
C ALA A 19 20.32 1.62 6.10
N LEU A 20 19.28 2.03 5.38
CA LEU A 20 19.39 2.87 4.18
C LEU A 20 19.23 4.37 4.49
N GLY A 21 18.61 4.72 5.61
CA GLY A 21 18.51 6.07 6.14
C GLY A 21 18.18 7.12 5.08
N SER A 22 19.08 8.09 4.93
CA SER A 22 18.97 9.19 3.98
C SER A 22 19.01 8.78 2.50
N SER A 23 19.34 7.53 2.18
CA SER A 23 19.39 7.06 0.79
C SER A 23 18.04 6.71 0.19
N ILE A 24 17.03 6.41 1.03
CA ILE A 24 15.69 6.01 0.55
C ILE A 24 15.03 7.09 -0.31
N PRO A 25 14.99 8.38 0.07
CA PRO A 25 14.39 9.42 -0.75
C PRO A 25 15.02 9.53 -2.14
N TYR A 26 16.34 9.34 -2.24
CA TYR A 26 17.06 9.33 -3.54
C TYR A 26 16.63 8.13 -4.40
N ILE A 27 16.52 6.95 -3.81
CA ILE A 27 16.06 5.73 -4.49
C ILE A 27 14.61 5.92 -4.98
N VAL A 28 13.73 6.40 -4.13
CA VAL A 28 12.32 6.64 -4.46
C VAL A 28 12.19 7.67 -5.58
N THR A 29 12.90 8.79 -5.47
CA THR A 29 12.91 9.82 -6.53
C THR A 29 13.44 9.26 -7.85
N ALA A 30 14.52 8.47 -7.81
CA ALA A 30 15.05 7.82 -9.01
C ALA A 30 14.01 6.90 -9.66
N ILE A 31 13.28 6.09 -8.88
CA ILE A 31 12.22 5.22 -9.37
C ILE A 31 11.09 6.05 -10.02
N ILE A 32 10.65 7.13 -9.38
CA ILE A 32 9.61 8.02 -9.90
C ILE A 32 10.05 8.64 -11.24
N VAL A 33 11.27 9.19 -11.30
CA VAL A 33 11.82 9.82 -12.52
C VAL A 33 11.97 8.79 -13.65
N VAL A 34 12.56 7.63 -13.37
CA VAL A 34 12.72 6.56 -14.37
C VAL A 34 11.37 6.10 -14.88
N THR A 35 10.39 5.92 -14.00
CA THR A 35 9.02 5.53 -14.38
C THR A 35 8.36 6.58 -15.26
N ALA A 36 8.50 7.86 -14.94
CA ALA A 36 7.96 8.95 -15.75
C ALA A 36 8.63 9.00 -17.13
N LEU A 37 9.97 8.92 -17.18
CA LEU A 37 10.71 8.92 -18.45
C LEU A 37 10.35 7.72 -19.33
N LEU A 38 10.26 6.51 -18.76
CA LEU A 38 9.86 5.31 -19.50
C LEU A 38 8.42 5.40 -19.99
N THR A 39 7.52 5.99 -19.22
CA THR A 39 6.14 6.25 -19.65
C THR A 39 6.07 7.17 -20.86
N VAL A 40 6.82 8.29 -20.83
CA VAL A 40 6.95 9.20 -21.96
C VAL A 40 7.58 8.51 -23.17
N ALA A 41 8.68 7.80 -22.94
CA ALA A 41 9.37 7.10 -24.00
C ALA A 41 8.49 6.02 -24.67
N THR A 42 7.66 5.31 -23.90
CA THR A 42 6.70 4.35 -24.44
C THR A 42 5.64 5.00 -25.33
N LYS A 43 5.23 6.21 -24.99
CA LYS A 43 4.20 6.94 -25.74
C LYS A 43 4.72 7.51 -27.05
N PHE A 44 5.95 8.04 -27.05
CA PHE A 44 6.52 8.72 -28.21
C PHE A 44 7.47 7.83 -29.05
N PHE A 45 8.06 6.82 -28.43
CA PHE A 45 9.01 5.91 -29.10
C PHE A 45 8.51 4.47 -29.03
N ASN A 46 8.59 3.76 -30.18
CA ASN A 46 8.24 2.34 -30.28
C ASN A 46 9.34 1.46 -29.64
N ILE A 47 9.38 1.41 -28.29
CA ILE A 47 10.38 0.59 -27.58
C ILE A 47 9.96 -0.87 -27.64
N SER A 48 10.62 -1.65 -28.49
CA SER A 48 10.32 -3.08 -28.71
C SER A 48 10.41 -3.92 -27.44
N PHE A 49 11.28 -3.57 -26.48
CA PHE A 49 11.43 -4.26 -25.22
C PHE A 49 10.18 -4.15 -24.34
N ILE A 50 9.59 -2.94 -24.27
CA ILE A 50 8.37 -2.71 -23.46
C ILE A 50 7.17 -3.41 -24.10
N LYS A 51 7.06 -3.37 -25.43
CA LYS A 51 5.94 -4.00 -26.17
C LYS A 51 5.95 -5.53 -26.12
N LYS A 52 7.08 -6.17 -25.90
CA LYS A 52 7.20 -7.63 -25.82
C LYS A 52 6.73 -8.21 -24.48
N SER A 53 6.69 -7.41 -23.42
CA SER A 53 6.32 -7.87 -22.09
C SER A 53 4.96 -7.28 -21.68
N PRO A 54 3.93 -8.11 -21.42
CA PRO A 54 2.62 -7.66 -20.94
C PRO A 54 2.72 -6.84 -19.67
N PHE A 55 3.65 -7.19 -18.79
CA PHE A 55 3.91 -6.49 -17.52
C PHE A 55 4.37 -5.05 -17.77
N PHE A 56 5.38 -4.84 -18.59
CA PHE A 56 5.87 -3.48 -18.88
C PHE A 56 4.88 -2.66 -19.69
N LEU A 57 4.10 -3.31 -20.54
CA LEU A 57 3.06 -2.64 -21.31
C LEU A 57 1.96 -2.10 -20.38
N SER A 58 1.48 -2.90 -19.43
CA SER A 58 0.49 -2.46 -18.44
C SER A 58 1.02 -1.36 -17.51
N LEU A 59 2.32 -1.35 -17.23
CA LEU A 59 2.96 -0.38 -16.34
C LEU A 59 3.20 0.97 -17.03
N PHE A 60 3.62 0.99 -18.30
CA PHE A 60 4.07 2.21 -18.99
C PHE A 60 3.12 2.71 -20.08
N ASP A 61 2.27 1.85 -20.68
CA ASP A 61 1.28 2.30 -21.67
C ASP A 61 0.00 2.73 -20.98
N VAL A 62 0.02 3.96 -20.48
CA VAL A 62 -1.10 4.58 -19.76
C VAL A 62 -1.75 5.69 -20.60
N GLN A 63 -2.96 6.12 -20.22
CA GLN A 63 -3.64 7.26 -20.84
C GLN A 63 -2.81 8.53 -20.66
N ILE A 64 -2.95 9.47 -21.60
CA ILE A 64 -2.14 10.71 -21.66
C ILE A 64 -2.24 11.56 -20.37
N ILE A 65 -3.38 11.52 -19.70
CA ILE A 65 -3.57 12.24 -18.43
C ILE A 65 -2.61 11.70 -17.35
N TRP A 66 -2.42 10.38 -17.29
CA TRP A 66 -1.49 9.74 -16.35
C TRP A 66 -0.01 10.01 -16.70
N VAL A 67 0.29 10.20 -17.99
CA VAL A 67 1.64 10.64 -18.41
C VAL A 67 1.94 12.02 -17.84
N ILE A 68 0.98 12.95 -17.95
CA ILE A 68 1.12 14.32 -17.43
C ILE A 68 1.26 14.30 -15.91
N VAL A 69 0.41 13.54 -15.21
CA VAL A 69 0.47 13.42 -13.74
C VAL A 69 1.80 12.85 -13.28
N ARG A 70 2.32 11.81 -13.96
CA ARG A 70 3.63 11.22 -13.64
C ARG A 70 4.78 12.20 -13.86
N LEU A 71 4.73 13.00 -14.91
CA LEU A 71 5.74 14.04 -15.18
C LEU A 71 5.72 15.13 -14.11
N ILE A 72 4.54 15.62 -13.76
CA ILE A 72 4.38 16.62 -12.69
C ILE A 72 4.88 16.03 -11.35
N GLY A 73 4.49 14.81 -11.03
CA GLY A 73 4.97 14.13 -9.83
C GLY A 73 6.50 13.95 -9.80
N ALA A 74 7.13 13.62 -10.94
CA ALA A 74 8.56 13.51 -11.04
C ALA A 74 9.27 14.87 -10.84
N ILE A 75 8.73 15.95 -11.40
CA ILE A 75 9.27 17.31 -11.20
C ILE A 75 9.16 17.68 -9.72
N PHE A 76 8.03 17.48 -9.08
CA PHE A 76 7.85 17.79 -7.66
C PHE A 76 8.77 16.95 -6.77
N ALA A 77 8.95 15.66 -7.07
CA ALA A 77 9.87 14.80 -6.32
C ALA A 77 11.32 15.29 -6.42
N VAL A 78 11.77 15.73 -7.61
CA VAL A 78 13.11 16.32 -7.81
C VAL A 78 13.22 17.66 -7.08
N CYS A 79 12.21 18.52 -7.17
CA CYS A 79 12.20 19.81 -6.46
C CYS A 79 12.26 19.60 -4.93
N ALA A 80 11.50 18.65 -4.39
CA ALA A 80 11.52 18.32 -2.96
C ALA A 80 12.88 17.73 -2.52
N LEU A 81 13.47 16.83 -3.33
CA LEU A 81 14.74 16.19 -2.99
C LEU A 81 15.91 17.19 -2.94
N PHE A 82 15.99 18.09 -3.92
CA PHE A 82 17.08 19.04 -4.05
C PHE A 82 16.75 20.43 -3.46
N GLN A 83 15.56 20.60 -2.91
CA GLN A 83 15.06 21.86 -2.34
C GLN A 83 15.12 23.02 -3.36
N ILE A 84 14.72 22.75 -4.59
CA ILE A 84 14.73 23.70 -5.71
C ILE A 84 13.32 24.21 -5.96
N GLY A 85 13.19 25.51 -6.23
CA GLY A 85 11.91 26.15 -6.56
C GLY A 85 11.26 26.84 -5.36
N PRO A 86 9.94 27.11 -5.41
CA PRO A 86 9.24 27.80 -4.35
C PRO A 86 9.23 26.97 -3.05
N GLU A 87 9.39 27.63 -1.91
CA GLU A 87 9.47 26.99 -0.60
C GLU A 87 8.25 26.10 -0.28
N TRP A 88 7.05 26.50 -0.71
CA TRP A 88 5.82 25.71 -0.51
C TRP A 88 5.83 24.34 -1.23
N VAL A 89 6.74 24.10 -2.19
CA VAL A 89 6.87 22.78 -2.87
C VAL A 89 7.73 21.81 -2.06
N TRP A 90 8.79 22.30 -1.39
CA TRP A 90 9.79 21.45 -0.75
C TRP A 90 9.87 21.59 0.78
N SER A 91 9.06 22.48 1.38
CA SER A 91 9.04 22.66 2.84
C SER A 91 8.75 21.35 3.58
N GLU A 92 9.15 21.30 4.85
CA GLU A 92 8.95 20.15 5.75
C GLU A 92 7.47 19.77 5.90
N ASP A 93 6.56 20.74 5.77
CA ASP A 93 5.11 20.53 5.90
C ASP A 93 4.43 20.07 4.61
N THR A 94 5.15 20.00 3.47
CA THR A 94 4.59 19.70 2.16
C THR A 94 5.37 18.59 1.45
N GLY A 95 6.15 18.94 0.41
CA GLY A 95 6.93 17.98 -0.37
C GLY A 95 8.02 17.27 0.43
N GLY A 96 8.59 17.93 1.43
CA GLY A 96 9.55 17.32 2.35
C GLY A 96 8.90 16.17 3.13
N MET A 97 7.79 16.40 3.82
CA MET A 97 7.06 15.36 4.54
C MET A 97 6.63 14.21 3.60
N LEU A 98 6.13 14.55 2.41
CA LEU A 98 5.72 13.52 1.45
C LEU A 98 6.89 12.63 1.02
N LEU A 99 8.04 13.20 0.69
CA LEU A 99 9.16 12.46 0.14
C LEU A 99 9.98 11.73 1.21
N PHE A 100 10.35 12.44 2.28
CA PHE A 100 11.26 11.91 3.29
C PHE A 100 10.56 11.00 4.30
N ASP A 101 9.30 11.30 4.67
CA ASP A 101 8.56 10.51 5.64
C ASP A 101 7.62 9.51 4.97
N LEU A 102 6.60 10.00 4.25
CA LEU A 102 5.54 9.15 3.74
C LEU A 102 6.00 8.18 2.66
N LEU A 103 6.63 8.69 1.59
CA LEU A 103 7.07 7.83 0.48
C LEU A 103 8.20 6.89 0.89
N SER A 104 9.08 7.33 1.79
CA SER A 104 10.15 6.49 2.34
C SER A 104 9.60 5.35 3.19
N LEU A 105 8.58 5.62 4.00
CA LEU A 105 7.86 4.60 4.75
C LEU A 105 7.14 3.63 3.82
N LEU A 106 6.35 4.14 2.87
CA LEU A 106 5.59 3.32 1.92
C LEU A 106 6.51 2.44 1.06
N PHE A 107 7.62 2.98 0.58
CA PHE A 107 8.62 2.20 -0.18
C PHE A 107 9.13 1.01 0.65
N SER A 108 9.50 1.27 1.90
CA SER A 108 10.00 0.24 2.80
C SER A 108 8.97 -0.85 3.08
N VAL A 109 7.74 -0.45 3.34
CA VAL A 109 6.62 -1.37 3.60
C VAL A 109 6.31 -2.20 2.34
N PHE A 110 6.16 -1.55 1.18
CA PHE A 110 5.82 -2.25 -0.07
C PHE A 110 6.92 -3.18 -0.56
N PHE A 111 8.17 -2.84 -0.33
CA PHE A 111 9.29 -3.72 -0.68
C PHE A 111 9.18 -5.06 0.06
N PHE A 112 9.01 -5.04 1.38
CA PHE A 112 8.87 -6.27 2.16
C PHE A 112 7.52 -6.95 1.96
N ALA A 113 6.45 -6.20 1.78
CA ALA A 113 5.15 -6.75 1.46
C ALA A 113 5.17 -7.51 0.15
N GLY A 114 5.76 -6.93 -0.91
CA GLY A 114 5.90 -7.60 -2.19
C GLY A 114 6.79 -8.84 -2.15
N LEU A 115 7.83 -8.83 -1.30
CA LEU A 115 8.70 -9.99 -1.08
C LEU A 115 7.98 -11.13 -0.33
N LEU A 116 7.15 -10.78 0.67
CA LEU A 116 6.44 -11.75 1.50
C LEU A 116 5.12 -12.22 0.90
N LEU A 117 4.53 -11.47 -0.04
CA LEU A 117 3.25 -11.82 -0.66
C LEU A 117 3.26 -13.20 -1.35
N PRO A 118 4.28 -13.58 -2.15
CA PRO A 118 4.35 -14.93 -2.73
C PRO A 118 4.42 -16.03 -1.67
N LEU A 119 5.07 -15.75 -0.54
CA LEU A 119 5.11 -16.68 0.58
C LEU A 119 3.71 -16.94 1.14
N LEU A 120 2.94 -15.87 1.34
CA LEU A 120 1.57 -15.97 1.84
C LEU A 120 0.66 -16.73 0.88
N LEU A 121 0.82 -16.50 -0.44
CA LEU A 121 -0.03 -17.09 -1.47
C LEU A 121 0.31 -18.56 -1.75
N ASN A 122 1.60 -18.94 -1.76
CA ASN A 122 2.05 -20.24 -2.26
C ASN A 122 2.24 -21.32 -1.18
N TYR A 123 2.24 -20.95 0.09
CA TYR A 123 2.51 -21.88 1.19
C TYR A 123 1.26 -22.33 1.96
N GLY A 124 0.07 -22.17 1.38
CA GLY A 124 -1.17 -22.68 1.96
C GLY A 124 -1.67 -21.94 3.21
N LEU A 125 -1.08 -20.79 3.52
CA LEU A 125 -1.54 -19.97 4.65
C LEU A 125 -2.96 -19.44 4.45
N LEU A 126 -3.31 -19.14 3.20
CA LEU A 126 -4.68 -18.72 2.84
C LEU A 126 -5.70 -19.81 3.12
N GLU A 127 -5.37 -21.06 2.77
CA GLU A 127 -6.24 -22.20 2.98
C GLU A 127 -6.39 -22.52 4.47
N LEU A 128 -5.28 -22.48 5.22
CA LEU A 128 -5.29 -22.74 6.66
C LEU A 128 -6.15 -21.71 7.40
N PHE A 129 -5.87 -20.43 7.22
CA PHE A 129 -6.64 -19.35 7.85
C PHE A 129 -8.06 -19.28 7.29
N GLY A 130 -8.23 -19.55 5.99
CA GLY A 130 -9.53 -19.63 5.35
C GLY A 130 -10.42 -20.68 6.01
N ALA A 131 -9.91 -21.88 6.26
CA ALA A 131 -10.66 -22.94 6.94
C ALA A 131 -10.98 -22.55 8.39
N LEU A 132 -10.02 -22.00 9.12
CA LEU A 132 -10.18 -21.62 10.53
C LEU A 132 -11.23 -20.52 10.70
N PHE A 133 -11.19 -19.48 9.89
CA PHE A 133 -12.05 -18.31 10.03
C PHE A 133 -13.38 -18.41 9.26
N THR A 134 -13.63 -19.48 8.50
CA THR A 134 -14.92 -19.68 7.78
C THR A 134 -16.12 -19.60 8.73
N LYS A 135 -15.99 -20.14 9.94
CA LYS A 135 -17.06 -20.12 10.95
C LYS A 135 -17.40 -18.71 11.46
N VAL A 136 -16.51 -17.76 11.29
CA VAL A 136 -16.70 -16.36 11.69
C VAL A 136 -17.11 -15.52 10.48
N MET A 137 -16.37 -15.66 9.38
CA MET A 137 -16.56 -14.82 8.19
C MET A 137 -17.90 -15.02 7.50
N ARG A 138 -18.38 -16.28 7.39
CA ARG A 138 -19.67 -16.58 6.75
C ARG A 138 -20.87 -16.02 7.49
N PRO A 139 -21.07 -16.27 8.79
CA PRO A 139 -22.25 -15.78 9.49
C PRO A 139 -22.21 -14.26 9.75
N LEU A 140 -21.03 -13.69 9.97
CA LEU A 140 -20.90 -12.28 10.36
C LEU A 140 -20.84 -11.34 9.15
N PHE A 141 -20.07 -11.70 8.11
CA PHE A 141 -19.78 -10.85 6.96
C PHE A 141 -20.26 -11.44 5.62
N ARG A 142 -20.86 -12.62 5.62
CA ARG A 142 -21.28 -13.35 4.41
C ARG A 142 -20.16 -13.49 3.36
N LEU A 143 -18.93 -13.53 3.83
CA LEU A 143 -17.74 -13.66 3.00
C LEU A 143 -17.12 -15.06 3.14
N PRO A 144 -16.38 -15.55 2.14
CA PRO A 144 -15.64 -16.79 2.25
C PRO A 144 -14.56 -16.69 3.34
N GLY A 145 -14.19 -17.81 3.94
CA GLY A 145 -13.17 -17.83 4.99
C GLY A 145 -11.81 -17.32 4.54
N SER A 146 -11.44 -17.54 3.27
CA SER A 146 -10.22 -17.02 2.65
C SER A 146 -10.12 -15.48 2.71
N ALA A 147 -11.26 -14.78 2.72
CA ALA A 147 -11.29 -13.32 2.86
C ALA A 147 -10.69 -12.83 4.19
N SER A 148 -10.69 -13.66 5.24
CA SER A 148 -10.11 -13.31 6.54
C SER A 148 -8.63 -12.90 6.44
N VAL A 149 -7.88 -13.54 5.56
CA VAL A 149 -6.45 -13.23 5.37
C VAL A 149 -6.29 -11.87 4.73
N GLY A 150 -7.05 -11.57 3.67
CA GLY A 150 -7.05 -10.25 3.03
C GLY A 150 -7.46 -9.14 4.00
N CYS A 151 -8.54 -9.37 4.77
CA CYS A 151 -9.00 -8.43 5.80
C CYS A 151 -7.96 -8.22 6.91
N ALA A 152 -7.38 -9.30 7.44
CA ALA A 152 -6.36 -9.22 8.48
C ALA A 152 -5.09 -8.52 7.96
N THR A 153 -4.66 -8.82 6.73
CA THR A 153 -3.50 -8.18 6.10
C THR A 153 -3.73 -6.68 5.92
N SER A 154 -4.93 -6.28 5.51
CA SER A 154 -5.30 -4.86 5.38
C SER A 154 -5.31 -4.14 6.73
N TRP A 155 -5.84 -4.76 7.76
CA TRP A 155 -5.96 -4.13 9.08
C TRP A 155 -4.63 -4.08 9.84
N LEU A 156 -3.91 -5.20 9.88
CA LEU A 156 -2.65 -5.33 10.63
C LEU A 156 -1.43 -4.83 9.86
N GLY A 157 -1.51 -4.83 8.54
CA GLY A 157 -0.43 -4.43 7.64
C GLY A 157 -0.74 -3.11 6.93
N ASP A 158 -1.04 -3.24 5.65
CA ASP A 158 -1.34 -2.13 4.76
C ASP A 158 -2.55 -2.48 3.88
N GLY A 159 -3.49 -1.53 3.78
CA GLY A 159 -4.70 -1.69 2.97
C GLY A 159 -4.42 -2.00 1.50
N THR A 160 -3.33 -1.48 0.96
CA THR A 160 -2.92 -1.72 -0.43
C THR A 160 -2.56 -3.18 -0.68
N ILE A 161 -1.93 -3.84 0.29
CA ILE A 161 -1.61 -5.28 0.20
C ILE A 161 -2.89 -6.10 0.19
N GLY A 162 -3.85 -5.76 1.04
CA GLY A 162 -5.15 -6.42 1.06
C GLY A 162 -5.92 -6.25 -0.25
N VAL A 163 -5.89 -5.06 -0.85
CA VAL A 163 -6.50 -4.82 -2.17
C VAL A 163 -5.81 -5.63 -3.26
N LEU A 164 -4.47 -5.66 -3.27
CA LEU A 164 -3.69 -6.42 -4.23
C LEU A 164 -3.99 -7.92 -4.14
N LEU A 165 -4.02 -8.46 -2.91
CA LEU A 165 -4.37 -9.85 -2.65
C LEU A 165 -5.79 -10.18 -3.12
N THR A 166 -6.74 -9.30 -2.81
CA THR A 166 -8.14 -9.44 -3.20
C THR A 166 -8.32 -9.41 -4.72
N SER A 167 -7.63 -8.49 -5.40
CA SER A 167 -7.64 -8.40 -6.86
C SER A 167 -7.13 -9.67 -7.51
N LYS A 168 -6.00 -10.19 -7.01
CA LYS A 168 -5.43 -11.43 -7.53
C LYS A 168 -6.34 -12.64 -7.32
N GLN A 169 -6.95 -12.77 -6.14
CA GLN A 169 -7.90 -13.86 -5.87
C GLN A 169 -9.20 -13.73 -6.68
N TYR A 170 -9.61 -12.51 -7.01
CA TYR A 170 -10.70 -12.29 -7.95
C TYR A 170 -10.34 -12.72 -9.37
N GLU A 171 -9.15 -12.39 -9.85
CA GLU A 171 -8.64 -12.82 -11.17
C GLU A 171 -8.50 -14.36 -11.27
N GLU A 172 -8.13 -15.01 -10.17
CA GLU A 172 -8.04 -16.48 -10.05
C GLU A 172 -9.43 -17.15 -9.89
N GLY A 173 -10.52 -16.38 -9.82
CA GLY A 173 -11.89 -16.89 -9.69
C GLY A 173 -12.27 -17.40 -8.30
N ILE A 174 -11.47 -17.08 -7.26
CA ILE A 174 -11.73 -17.48 -5.87
C ILE A 174 -12.86 -16.62 -5.28
N TYR A 175 -12.89 -15.33 -5.63
CA TYR A 175 -13.94 -14.40 -5.19
C TYR A 175 -14.90 -14.05 -6.31
N THR A 176 -16.17 -13.89 -5.95
CA THR A 176 -17.15 -13.23 -6.82
C THR A 176 -16.87 -11.72 -6.87
N LYS A 177 -17.40 -11.06 -7.90
CA LYS A 177 -17.30 -9.60 -8.07
C LYS A 177 -17.79 -8.84 -6.83
N ARG A 178 -18.88 -9.32 -6.20
CA ARG A 178 -19.45 -8.72 -5.00
C ARG A 178 -18.51 -8.87 -3.80
N GLU A 179 -17.99 -10.06 -3.56
CA GLU A 179 -17.08 -10.35 -2.46
C GLU A 179 -15.78 -9.53 -2.59
N ALA A 180 -15.18 -9.50 -3.78
CA ALA A 180 -14.00 -8.70 -4.05
C ALA A 180 -14.25 -7.19 -3.81
N ALA A 181 -15.41 -6.68 -4.22
CA ALA A 181 -15.78 -5.29 -3.98
C ALA A 181 -15.93 -4.99 -2.48
N ILE A 182 -16.62 -5.84 -1.73
CA ILE A 182 -16.80 -5.67 -0.28
C ILE A 182 -15.45 -5.71 0.43
N ILE A 183 -14.59 -6.70 0.12
CA ILE A 183 -13.28 -6.84 0.76
C ILE A 183 -12.41 -5.61 0.45
N GLY A 184 -12.32 -5.22 -0.82
CA GLY A 184 -11.47 -4.11 -1.27
C GLY A 184 -11.93 -2.73 -0.79
N THR A 185 -13.24 -2.49 -0.68
CA THR A 185 -13.76 -1.18 -0.29
C THR A 185 -14.04 -1.06 1.20
N THR A 186 -14.46 -2.15 1.84
CA THR A 186 -14.86 -2.11 3.25
C THR A 186 -13.69 -2.47 4.17
N PHE A 187 -12.97 -3.55 3.89
CA PHE A 187 -11.92 -4.04 4.80
C PHE A 187 -10.53 -3.46 4.53
N SER A 188 -10.32 -2.78 3.42
CA SER A 188 -9.01 -2.22 3.05
C SER A 188 -8.85 -0.72 3.34
N VAL A 189 -9.85 -0.09 3.96
CA VAL A 189 -9.86 1.37 4.19
C VAL A 189 -8.97 1.79 5.35
N VAL A 190 -8.81 0.96 6.37
CA VAL A 190 -8.14 1.34 7.63
C VAL A 190 -7.05 0.34 7.96
N SER A 191 -5.79 0.79 7.93
CA SER A 191 -4.66 0.01 8.43
C SER A 191 -4.11 0.60 9.72
N ILE A 192 -3.63 -0.26 10.61
CA ILE A 192 -2.93 0.14 11.84
C ILE A 192 -1.73 1.02 11.50
N THR A 193 -0.93 0.61 10.54
CA THR A 193 0.32 1.28 10.16
C THR A 193 0.04 2.70 9.67
N PHE A 194 -0.91 2.87 8.75
CA PHE A 194 -1.24 4.18 8.21
C PHE A 194 -1.91 5.08 9.25
N SER A 195 -2.80 4.52 10.08
CA SER A 195 -3.41 5.25 11.19
C SER A 195 -2.38 5.74 12.21
N LEU A 196 -1.35 4.93 12.48
CA LEU A 196 -0.26 5.29 13.38
C LEU A 196 0.56 6.46 12.83
N VAL A 197 0.85 6.45 11.53
CA VAL A 197 1.56 7.54 10.86
C VAL A 197 0.76 8.83 10.96
N ILE A 198 -0.53 8.81 10.58
CA ILE A 198 -1.38 10.01 10.63
C ILE A 198 -1.46 10.57 12.04
N ILE A 199 -1.76 9.72 13.05
CA ILE A 199 -1.96 10.20 14.42
C ILE A 199 -0.64 10.70 15.05
N SER A 200 0.50 10.18 14.62
CA SER A 200 1.81 10.67 15.05
C SER A 200 2.15 12.04 14.45
N GLN A 201 1.79 12.28 13.20
CA GLN A 201 1.98 13.56 12.52
C GLN A 201 1.19 14.70 13.15
N VAL A 202 -0.03 14.40 13.65
CA VAL A 202 -0.83 15.40 14.37
C VAL A 202 -0.48 15.50 15.87
N GLY A 203 0.59 14.84 16.33
CA GLY A 203 1.07 14.92 17.71
C GLY A 203 0.21 14.17 18.75
N LEU A 204 -0.73 13.32 18.30
CA LEU A 204 -1.67 12.61 19.16
C LEU A 204 -1.32 11.12 19.37
N SER A 205 -0.06 10.75 19.29
CA SER A 205 0.40 9.35 19.39
C SER A 205 -0.09 8.63 20.66
N ARG A 206 -0.26 9.35 21.77
CA ARG A 206 -0.79 8.80 23.03
C ARG A 206 -2.25 8.34 22.92
N MET A 207 -3.01 8.89 21.98
CA MET A 207 -4.42 8.57 21.75
C MET A 207 -4.62 7.52 20.65
N PHE A 208 -3.55 6.92 20.17
CA PHE A 208 -3.62 5.93 19.09
C PHE A 208 -4.56 4.77 19.42
N LEU A 209 -4.43 4.16 20.59
CA LEU A 209 -5.22 2.99 20.97
C LEU A 209 -6.73 3.29 21.01
N PRO A 210 -7.23 4.31 21.74
CA PRO A 210 -8.65 4.64 21.73
C PRO A 210 -9.15 5.07 20.34
N PHE A 211 -8.35 5.81 19.60
CA PHE A 211 -8.68 6.20 18.23
C PHE A 211 -8.88 4.95 17.34
N TYR A 212 -7.91 4.05 17.32
CA TYR A 212 -7.96 2.89 16.45
C TYR A 212 -9.07 1.91 16.84
N LEU A 213 -9.30 1.70 18.13
CA LEU A 213 -10.41 0.88 18.62
C LEU A 213 -11.78 1.45 18.21
N THR A 214 -11.94 2.77 18.26
CA THR A 214 -13.16 3.44 17.82
C THR A 214 -13.38 3.25 16.32
N VAL A 215 -12.34 3.48 15.51
CA VAL A 215 -12.39 3.27 14.06
C VAL A 215 -12.73 1.81 13.73
N LEU A 216 -12.09 0.86 14.38
CA LEU A 216 -12.32 -0.57 14.19
C LEU A 216 -13.75 -0.97 14.56
N PHE A 217 -14.29 -0.45 15.66
CA PHE A 217 -15.66 -0.71 16.08
C PHE A 217 -16.68 -0.23 15.04
N PHE A 218 -16.57 1.01 14.59
CA PHE A 218 -17.46 1.54 13.55
C PHE A 218 -17.29 0.82 12.22
N HIS A 219 -16.09 0.43 11.89
CA HIS A 219 -15.79 -0.32 10.68
C HIS A 219 -16.46 -1.69 10.67
N ILE A 220 -16.38 -2.44 11.77
CA ILE A 220 -17.06 -3.73 11.92
C ILE A 220 -18.58 -3.56 11.81
N LEU A 221 -19.17 -2.58 12.51
CA LEU A 221 -20.59 -2.29 12.41
C LEU A 221 -21.04 -1.97 10.99
N TYR A 222 -20.25 -1.17 10.27
CA TYR A 222 -20.52 -0.82 8.88
C TYR A 222 -20.42 -2.03 7.95
N SER A 223 -19.41 -2.87 8.14
CA SER A 223 -19.20 -4.09 7.36
C SER A 223 -20.37 -5.08 7.49
N ILE A 224 -20.92 -5.23 8.69
CA ILE A 224 -22.08 -6.11 8.96
C ILE A 224 -23.33 -5.59 8.24
N ASN A 225 -23.50 -4.28 8.12
CA ASN A 225 -24.68 -3.69 7.48
C ASN A 225 -24.65 -3.75 5.94
N ILE A 226 -23.47 -3.85 5.34
CA ILE A 226 -23.30 -3.88 3.87
C ILE A 226 -23.24 -5.31 3.32
N SER A 227 -22.78 -6.27 4.12
CA SER A 227 -22.67 -7.68 3.72
C SER A 227 -23.98 -8.43 3.86
#